data_dcb4f957d73061f1c4e58cccdb3e2453
#
_entry.id   dcb4f957d73061f1c4e58cccdb3e2453
#
_cell.length_a   1.000
_cell.length_b   1.000
_cell.length_c   1.000
_cell.angle_alpha   90.00
_cell.angle_beta   90.00
_cell.angle_gamma   90.00
#
_symmetry.space_group_name_H-M   'P 1'
#
loop_
_entity.id
_entity.type
_entity.pdbx_description
1 polymer ?
#
loop_
_entity_poly.entity_id
_entity_poly.type
_entity_poly.pdbx_seq_one_letter_code
_entity_poly.pdbx_strand_id
1 'polypeptide(L)'
;MLARLPLPRLFLIAAIVTMLLAAGAVWQFEADVETMLRALVPSWIGIAAVFWVLWRQIAPAGADPAEALPPRPLTTDFAPLRLDRRYADLSGLGLDALDYVVVDTETTGLKPHEDEIVQIGAVRVTGGKVLEGESFERLVNPGRPIPPASIRFHGVTDEMVAHAPGIEEILHEFAEFAGDAVLIGHNIVFDLAFMNRTRRLENPTLDTMLLSIGAFPDRRGHTLEDLSALYDEPVRDRHTALGDADLTARLFLRMQGEFDRLGIRSFGDAQSVCEDAARRVAAQRAHR
;
A
#
# COMPACT_ATOMS: atom_id res chain seq x y z
N MET A 1 -32.24 -5.81 9.59
CA MET A 1 -31.12 -6.64 9.13
C MET A 1 -30.68 -6.34 7.69
N LEU A 2 -31.55 -5.89 6.79
CA LEU A 2 -31.21 -5.55 5.38
C LEU A 2 -30.45 -4.21 5.22
N ALA A 3 -30.54 -3.29 6.17
CA ALA A 3 -29.97 -1.94 6.08
C ALA A 3 -28.42 -1.85 6.22
N ARG A 4 -27.73 -2.96 6.44
CA ARG A 4 -26.25 -3.02 6.59
C ARG A 4 -25.55 -3.87 5.53
N LEU A 5 -26.25 -4.32 4.49
CA LEU A 5 -25.61 -5.07 3.41
C LEU A 5 -24.99 -4.09 2.42
N PRO A 6 -23.73 -4.34 1.97
CA PRO A 6 -23.12 -3.52 0.93
C PRO A 6 -23.96 -3.55 -0.35
N LEU A 7 -24.09 -2.41 -1.01
CA LEU A 7 -24.90 -2.19 -2.21
C LEU A 7 -24.79 -3.29 -3.29
N PRO A 8 -23.61 -3.83 -3.60
CA PRO A 8 -23.48 -4.94 -4.56
C PRO A 8 -24.25 -6.21 -4.15
N ARG A 9 -24.31 -6.51 -2.82
CA ARG A 9 -25.06 -7.65 -2.31
C ARG A 9 -26.57 -7.44 -2.35
N LEU A 10 -27.04 -6.22 -2.11
CA LEU A 10 -28.45 -5.85 -2.26
C LEU A 10 -28.89 -5.98 -3.72
N PHE A 11 -28.05 -5.54 -4.67
CA PHE A 11 -28.31 -5.70 -6.10
C PHE A 11 -28.38 -7.17 -6.51
N LEU A 12 -27.47 -8.01 -6.06
CA LEU A 12 -27.46 -9.44 -6.34
C LEU A 12 -28.73 -10.11 -5.79
N ILE A 13 -29.15 -9.75 -4.57
CA ILE A 13 -30.38 -10.27 -3.96
C ILE A 13 -31.60 -9.83 -4.78
N ALA A 14 -31.69 -8.55 -5.19
CA ALA A 14 -32.77 -8.05 -6.02
C ALA A 14 -32.83 -8.76 -7.37
N ALA A 15 -31.67 -8.99 -8.00
CA ALA A 15 -31.56 -9.74 -9.26
C ALA A 15 -32.06 -11.17 -9.11
N ILE A 16 -31.65 -11.89 -8.07
CA ILE A 16 -32.08 -13.26 -7.78
C ILE A 16 -33.59 -13.31 -7.53
N VAL A 17 -34.13 -12.40 -6.72
CA VAL A 17 -35.57 -12.34 -6.43
C VAL A 17 -36.37 -12.09 -7.72
N THR A 18 -35.92 -11.19 -8.58
CA THR A 18 -36.63 -10.92 -9.85
C THR A 18 -36.56 -12.11 -10.81
N MET A 19 -35.41 -12.82 -10.87
CA MET A 19 -35.32 -14.08 -11.64
C MET A 19 -36.25 -15.16 -11.13
N LEU A 20 -36.35 -15.33 -9.81
CA LEU A 20 -37.26 -16.30 -9.20
C LEU A 20 -38.73 -15.98 -9.44
N LEU A 21 -39.10 -14.69 -9.36
CA LEU A 21 -40.47 -14.25 -9.67
C LEU A 21 -40.80 -14.45 -11.15
N ALA A 22 -39.84 -14.17 -12.05
CA ALA A 22 -40.03 -14.42 -13.50
C ALA A 22 -40.16 -15.92 -13.81
N ALA A 23 -39.33 -16.78 -13.19
CA ALA A 23 -39.45 -18.23 -13.34
C ALA A 23 -40.78 -18.78 -12.82
N GLY A 24 -41.26 -18.26 -11.68
CA GLY A 24 -42.57 -18.60 -11.13
C GLY A 24 -43.72 -18.18 -12.06
N ALA A 25 -43.64 -17.03 -12.69
CA ALA A 25 -44.65 -16.56 -13.66
C ALA A 25 -44.69 -17.44 -14.92
N VAL A 26 -43.53 -17.89 -15.42
CA VAL A 26 -43.46 -18.83 -16.57
C VAL A 26 -44.14 -20.14 -16.21
N TRP A 27 -43.86 -20.68 -15.02
CA TRP A 27 -44.47 -21.95 -14.56
C TRP A 27 -45.98 -21.86 -14.36
N GLN A 28 -46.48 -20.71 -13.92
CA GLN A 28 -47.91 -20.53 -13.59
C GLN A 28 -48.78 -20.14 -14.80
N PHE A 29 -48.22 -19.54 -15.85
CA PHE A 29 -48.96 -18.98 -16.98
C PHE A 29 -48.64 -19.63 -18.34
N GLU A 30 -47.84 -20.71 -18.38
CA GLU A 30 -47.42 -21.40 -19.62
C GLU A 30 -46.89 -20.42 -20.71
N ALA A 31 -46.33 -19.29 -20.29
CA ALA A 31 -45.80 -18.28 -21.20
C ALA A 31 -44.51 -18.83 -21.89
N ASP A 32 -44.45 -18.61 -23.23
CA ASP A 32 -43.22 -18.97 -23.92
C ASP A 32 -42.04 -18.07 -23.53
N VAL A 33 -40.81 -18.63 -23.55
CA VAL A 33 -39.57 -17.97 -23.10
C VAL A 33 -39.32 -16.69 -23.90
N GLU A 34 -39.69 -16.64 -25.17
CA GLU A 34 -39.46 -15.49 -26.04
C GLU A 34 -40.34 -14.30 -25.66
N THR A 35 -41.61 -14.54 -25.37
CA THR A 35 -42.54 -13.53 -24.88
C THR A 35 -42.08 -12.96 -23.54
N MET A 36 -41.59 -13.80 -22.66
CA MET A 36 -41.05 -13.41 -21.36
C MET A 36 -39.78 -12.55 -21.51
N LEU A 37 -38.85 -12.93 -22.36
CA LEU A 37 -37.63 -12.15 -22.61
C LEU A 37 -37.94 -10.80 -23.19
N ARG A 38 -38.89 -10.71 -24.12
CA ARG A 38 -39.38 -9.42 -24.72
C ARG A 38 -39.97 -8.49 -23.68
N ALA A 39 -40.64 -9.00 -22.65
CA ALA A 39 -41.21 -8.20 -21.57
C ALA A 39 -40.19 -7.79 -20.50
N LEU A 40 -39.24 -8.68 -20.17
CA LEU A 40 -38.27 -8.46 -19.07
C LEU A 40 -37.06 -7.61 -19.47
N VAL A 41 -36.54 -7.78 -20.69
CA VAL A 41 -35.32 -7.05 -21.14
C VAL A 41 -35.48 -5.53 -21.05
N PRO A 42 -36.58 -4.90 -21.51
CA PRO A 42 -36.76 -3.45 -21.36
C PRO A 42 -36.84 -3.01 -19.90
N SER A 43 -37.47 -3.84 -19.03
CA SER A 43 -37.57 -3.58 -17.59
C SER A 43 -36.22 -3.63 -16.90
N TRP A 44 -35.36 -4.58 -17.27
CA TRP A 44 -34.01 -4.67 -16.77
C TRP A 44 -33.14 -3.50 -17.21
N ILE A 45 -33.27 -3.04 -18.44
CA ILE A 45 -32.54 -1.86 -18.94
C ILE A 45 -32.98 -0.62 -18.13
N GLY A 46 -34.27 -0.47 -17.86
CA GLY A 46 -34.78 0.62 -17.03
C GLY A 46 -34.27 0.59 -15.60
N ILE A 47 -34.31 -0.59 -14.97
CA ILE A 47 -33.77 -0.79 -13.60
C ILE A 47 -32.27 -0.53 -13.56
N ALA A 48 -31.51 -1.02 -14.54
CA ALA A 48 -30.06 -0.79 -14.63
C ALA A 48 -29.74 0.70 -14.83
N ALA A 49 -30.50 1.40 -15.64
CA ALA A 49 -30.35 2.85 -15.85
C ALA A 49 -30.65 3.64 -14.57
N VAL A 50 -31.74 3.34 -13.87
CA VAL A 50 -32.07 3.97 -12.59
C VAL A 50 -30.99 3.67 -11.55
N PHE A 51 -30.56 2.41 -11.48
CA PHE A 51 -29.47 2.03 -10.57
C PHE A 51 -28.17 2.77 -10.92
N TRP A 52 -27.81 2.90 -12.18
CA TRP A 52 -26.63 3.63 -12.62
C TRP A 52 -26.71 5.14 -12.27
N VAL A 53 -27.88 5.76 -12.41
CA VAL A 53 -28.11 7.15 -12.01
C VAL A 53 -28.00 7.30 -10.48
N LEU A 54 -28.64 6.41 -9.72
CA LEU A 54 -28.57 6.40 -8.26
C LEU A 54 -27.15 6.08 -7.77
N TRP A 55 -26.46 5.14 -8.41
CA TRP A 55 -25.07 4.85 -8.15
C TRP A 55 -24.17 6.07 -8.37
N ARG A 56 -24.38 6.80 -9.47
CA ARG A 56 -23.64 8.04 -9.73
C ARG A 56 -23.89 9.14 -8.70
N GLN A 57 -25.06 9.14 -8.06
CA GLN A 57 -25.40 10.11 -7.01
C GLN A 57 -24.94 9.70 -5.61
N ILE A 58 -24.80 8.40 -5.36
CA ILE A 58 -24.48 7.82 -4.05
C ILE A 58 -23.03 7.32 -4.02
N ALA A 59 -22.48 6.89 -5.17
CA ALA A 59 -21.05 6.61 -5.25
C ALA A 59 -20.31 7.91 -4.88
N PRO A 60 -19.34 7.84 -3.97
CA PRO A 60 -18.47 8.99 -3.73
C PRO A 60 -18.00 9.43 -5.10
N ALA A 61 -18.21 10.72 -5.41
CA ALA A 61 -17.79 11.30 -6.68
C ALA A 61 -16.41 10.76 -6.99
N GLY A 62 -16.28 10.01 -8.10
CA GLY A 62 -14.99 9.45 -8.46
C GLY A 62 -14.01 10.59 -8.34
N ALA A 63 -12.96 10.42 -7.54
CA ALA A 63 -12.00 11.49 -7.27
C ALA A 63 -11.65 12.11 -8.62
N ASP A 64 -11.85 13.40 -8.75
CA ASP A 64 -11.38 14.13 -9.94
C ASP A 64 -9.88 13.73 -10.07
N PRO A 65 -9.44 13.21 -11.21
CA PRO A 65 -8.02 12.90 -11.40
C PRO A 65 -7.10 14.05 -11.02
N ALA A 66 -7.61 15.30 -11.11
CA ALA A 66 -6.92 16.51 -10.65
C ALA A 66 -6.86 16.66 -9.13
N GLU A 67 -7.66 15.91 -8.35
CA GLU A 67 -7.68 15.92 -6.89
C GLU A 67 -6.99 14.69 -6.26
N ALA A 68 -6.56 13.72 -7.06
CA ALA A 68 -5.75 12.61 -6.57
C ALA A 68 -4.38 13.14 -6.11
N LEU A 69 -3.91 12.68 -4.95
CA LEU A 69 -2.54 12.95 -4.55
C LEU A 69 -1.61 12.39 -5.64
N PRO A 70 -0.59 13.18 -6.06
CA PRO A 70 0.42 12.65 -6.95
C PRO A 70 1.11 11.46 -6.26
N PRO A 71 1.71 10.52 -7.02
CA PRO A 71 2.46 9.44 -6.43
C PRO A 71 3.56 10.00 -5.53
N ARG A 72 3.87 9.30 -4.43
CA ARG A 72 4.95 9.67 -3.51
C ARG A 72 6.21 10.03 -4.30
N PRO A 73 6.79 11.20 -4.11
CA PRO A 73 7.95 11.62 -4.88
C PRO A 73 9.11 10.69 -4.56
N LEU A 74 9.75 10.12 -5.58
CA LEU A 74 11.03 9.46 -5.37
C LEU A 74 12.02 10.53 -4.92
N THR A 75 12.47 10.46 -3.68
CA THR A 75 13.44 11.41 -3.13
C THR A 75 14.79 11.26 -3.80
N THR A 76 15.54 12.33 -3.89
CA THR A 76 16.94 12.34 -4.35
C THR A 76 17.91 12.55 -3.20
N ASP A 77 17.42 12.85 -2.01
CA ASP A 77 18.23 12.88 -0.79
C ASP A 77 18.25 11.49 -0.15
N PHE A 78 19.21 10.69 -0.54
CA PHE A 78 19.45 9.35 0.00
C PHE A 78 20.39 9.36 1.22
N ALA A 79 20.63 10.52 1.83
CA ALA A 79 21.47 10.62 3.03
C ALA A 79 21.02 9.69 4.17
N PRO A 80 19.70 9.46 4.38
CA PRO A 80 19.24 8.48 5.37
C PRO A 80 19.66 7.03 5.10
N LEU A 81 19.97 6.68 3.85
CA LEU A 81 20.45 5.34 3.45
C LEU A 81 21.98 5.19 3.57
N ARG A 82 22.69 6.19 4.09
CA ARG A 82 24.15 6.12 4.20
C ARG A 82 24.58 5.06 5.20
N LEU A 83 25.63 4.33 4.80
CA LEU A 83 26.38 3.39 5.61
C LEU A 83 27.02 4.12 6.79
N ASP A 84 26.45 3.98 7.97
CA ASP A 84 27.17 4.23 9.22
C ASP A 84 28.10 3.01 9.52
N ARG A 85 29.15 3.19 10.35
CA ARG A 85 30.10 2.13 10.74
C ARG A 85 29.39 0.88 11.28
N ARG A 86 28.21 1.03 11.87
CA ARG A 86 27.36 -0.06 12.34
C ARG A 86 26.95 -1.03 11.23
N TYR A 87 26.83 -0.55 9.99
CA TYR A 87 26.46 -1.38 8.83
C TYR A 87 27.64 -2.18 8.27
N ALA A 88 28.88 -1.79 8.58
CA ALA A 88 30.05 -2.54 8.18
C ALA A 88 30.05 -3.96 8.79
N ASP A 89 29.51 -4.11 10.00
CA ASP A 89 29.41 -5.39 10.69
C ASP A 89 28.36 -6.30 10.04
N LEU A 90 27.33 -5.73 9.38
CA LEU A 90 26.29 -6.46 8.68
C LEU A 90 26.64 -6.75 7.23
N SER A 91 27.58 -6.04 6.63
CA SER A 91 27.83 -6.05 5.17
C SER A 91 28.11 -7.45 4.61
N GLY A 92 28.75 -8.32 5.39
CA GLY A 92 29.06 -9.69 5.02
C GLY A 92 27.96 -10.71 5.35
N LEU A 93 26.89 -10.30 6.05
CA LEU A 93 25.83 -11.23 6.43
C LEU A 93 24.91 -11.51 5.23
N GLY A 94 24.49 -12.76 5.10
CA GLY A 94 23.51 -13.17 4.10
C GLY A 94 22.15 -12.51 4.37
N LEU A 95 21.42 -12.19 3.29
CA LEU A 95 20.10 -11.56 3.40
C LEU A 95 19.08 -12.44 4.14
N ASP A 96 19.25 -13.76 4.13
CA ASP A 96 18.42 -14.73 4.83
C ASP A 96 18.73 -14.86 6.32
N ALA A 97 19.90 -14.37 6.74
CA ALA A 97 20.37 -14.41 8.13
C ALA A 97 19.96 -13.17 8.94
N LEU A 98 19.31 -12.20 8.32
CA LEU A 98 18.92 -10.94 8.93
C LEU A 98 17.45 -10.93 9.33
N ASP A 99 17.17 -10.21 10.41
CA ASP A 99 15.80 -9.83 10.79
C ASP A 99 15.45 -8.47 10.20
N TYR A 100 14.23 -8.37 9.69
CA TYR A 100 13.74 -7.16 9.08
C TYR A 100 12.45 -6.67 9.73
N VAL A 101 12.27 -5.36 9.75
CA VAL A 101 10.99 -4.71 9.98
C VAL A 101 10.65 -3.91 8.72
N VAL A 102 9.59 -4.31 8.06
CA VAL A 102 9.11 -3.65 6.85
C VAL A 102 8.06 -2.63 7.26
N VAL A 103 8.27 -1.37 6.91
CA VAL A 103 7.47 -0.24 7.39
C VAL A 103 6.92 0.59 6.23
N ASP A 104 5.72 1.11 6.41
CA ASP A 104 5.10 2.13 5.58
C ASP A 104 4.36 3.14 6.45
N THR A 105 4.14 4.36 5.95
CA THR A 105 3.44 5.43 6.67
C THR A 105 2.36 6.05 5.81
N GLU A 106 1.25 6.45 6.42
CA GLU A 106 0.30 7.37 5.81
C GLU A 106 0.45 8.77 6.41
N THR A 107 0.25 9.79 5.57
CA THR A 107 0.57 11.17 5.91
C THR A 107 -0.51 12.15 5.49
N THR A 108 -0.53 13.35 6.08
CA THR A 108 -1.43 14.44 5.66
C THR A 108 -1.10 14.99 4.28
N GLY A 109 0.06 14.66 3.72
CA GLY A 109 0.52 15.10 2.41
C GLY A 109 1.94 14.60 2.10
N LEU A 110 2.57 15.14 1.06
CA LEU A 110 3.80 14.59 0.49
C LEU A 110 5.08 15.36 0.87
N LYS A 111 4.97 16.39 1.70
CA LYS A 111 6.07 17.26 2.03
C LYS A 111 6.53 17.01 3.48
N PRO A 112 7.65 16.32 3.73
CA PRO A 112 8.11 15.99 5.08
C PRO A 112 8.30 17.19 6.01
N HIS A 113 8.51 18.41 5.49
CA HIS A 113 8.67 19.61 6.30
C HIS A 113 7.37 20.36 6.61
N GLU A 114 6.27 20.03 5.92
CA GLU A 114 4.97 20.70 6.04
C GLU A 114 3.87 19.77 6.54
N ASP A 115 3.98 18.48 6.24
CA ASP A 115 2.96 17.46 6.50
C ASP A 115 3.33 16.56 7.68
N GLU A 116 2.35 15.79 8.17
CA GLU A 116 2.49 14.98 9.37
C GLU A 116 2.07 13.53 9.10
N ILE A 117 2.62 12.58 9.88
CA ILE A 117 2.20 11.17 9.85
C ILE A 117 0.84 11.03 10.52
N VAL A 118 -0.04 10.21 9.95
CA VAL A 118 -1.36 9.84 10.50
C VAL A 118 -1.49 8.36 10.81
N GLN A 119 -0.66 7.51 10.20
CA GLN A 119 -0.60 6.07 10.50
C GLN A 119 0.80 5.54 10.25
N ILE A 120 1.25 4.60 11.09
CA ILE A 120 2.46 3.79 10.88
C ILE A 120 2.03 2.33 10.90
N GLY A 121 2.42 1.59 9.85
CA GLY A 121 2.24 0.15 9.75
C GLY A 121 3.56 -0.55 9.53
N ALA A 122 3.78 -1.68 10.23
CA ALA A 122 4.97 -2.48 9.99
C ALA A 122 4.73 -3.96 10.27
N VAL A 123 5.50 -4.81 9.61
CA VAL A 123 5.53 -6.26 9.81
C VAL A 123 6.95 -6.74 10.00
N ARG A 124 7.13 -7.82 10.77
CA ARG A 124 8.42 -8.46 10.97
C ARG A 124 8.63 -9.57 9.96
N VAL A 125 9.86 -9.65 9.43
CA VAL A 125 10.33 -10.73 8.57
C VAL A 125 11.57 -11.36 9.20
N THR A 126 11.53 -12.66 9.45
CA THR A 126 12.63 -13.43 10.03
C THR A 126 12.72 -14.78 9.33
N GLY A 127 13.93 -15.24 9.02
CA GLY A 127 14.15 -16.54 8.37
C GLY A 127 13.43 -16.67 7.03
N GLY A 128 13.32 -15.58 6.26
CA GLY A 128 12.67 -15.54 4.95
C GLY A 128 11.14 -15.66 4.98
N LYS A 129 10.50 -15.31 6.11
CA LYS A 129 9.04 -15.36 6.27
C LYS A 129 8.53 -14.12 6.99
N VAL A 130 7.37 -13.64 6.56
CA VAL A 130 6.59 -12.67 7.33
C VAL A 130 6.03 -13.38 8.56
N LEU A 131 6.27 -12.85 9.75
CA LEU A 131 5.81 -13.45 11.01
C LEU A 131 4.36 -13.06 11.27
N GLU A 132 3.45 -14.05 11.26
CA GLU A 132 2.05 -13.84 11.61
C GLU A 132 1.92 -13.37 13.07
N GLY A 133 1.16 -12.30 13.29
CA GLY A 133 0.92 -11.73 14.61
C GLY A 133 2.03 -10.80 15.14
N GLU A 134 3.16 -10.69 14.46
CA GLU A 134 4.20 -9.71 14.77
C GLU A 134 4.09 -8.50 13.83
N SER A 135 3.08 -7.68 14.09
CA SER A 135 2.81 -6.45 13.35
C SER A 135 2.69 -5.26 14.29
N PHE A 136 3.00 -4.10 13.75
CA PHE A 136 2.82 -2.81 14.38
C PHE A 136 1.84 -2.01 13.54
N GLU A 137 0.76 -1.54 14.14
CA GLU A 137 -0.19 -0.65 13.48
C GLU A 137 -0.67 0.39 14.49
N ARG A 138 -0.39 1.66 14.23
CA ARG A 138 -0.77 2.77 15.10
C ARG A 138 -1.28 3.94 14.28
N LEU A 139 -2.42 4.46 14.70
CA LEU A 139 -2.87 5.79 14.30
C LEU A 139 -2.09 6.85 15.08
N VAL A 140 -1.83 7.96 14.43
CA VAL A 140 -1.09 9.10 14.99
C VAL A 140 -1.96 10.35 14.90
N ASN A 141 -2.09 11.09 15.99
CA ASN A 141 -2.72 12.40 15.94
C ASN A 141 -1.76 13.42 15.31
N PRO A 142 -2.07 13.96 14.12
CA PRO A 142 -1.18 14.90 13.42
C PRO A 142 -1.20 16.32 14.02
N GLY A 143 -2.07 16.60 15.02
CA GLY A 143 -2.24 17.92 15.61
C GLY A 143 -2.83 18.97 14.67
N ARG A 144 -3.35 18.55 13.50
CA ARG A 144 -3.92 19.41 12.46
C ARG A 144 -4.97 18.65 11.64
N PRO A 145 -5.90 19.34 10.96
CA PRO A 145 -6.86 18.67 10.07
C PRO A 145 -6.16 17.92 8.94
N ILE A 146 -6.70 16.74 8.62
CA ILE A 146 -6.22 15.92 7.50
C ILE A 146 -6.88 16.42 6.20
N PRO A 147 -6.10 16.76 5.16
CA PRO A 147 -6.67 17.22 3.90
C PRO A 147 -7.61 16.17 3.27
N PRO A 148 -8.75 16.59 2.68
CA PRO A 148 -9.70 15.65 2.07
C PRO A 148 -9.08 14.75 1.00
N ALA A 149 -8.06 15.24 0.27
CA ALA A 149 -7.33 14.44 -0.71
C ALA A 149 -6.60 13.26 -0.07
N SER A 150 -5.95 13.48 1.08
CA SER A 150 -5.25 12.45 1.85
C SER A 150 -6.23 11.43 2.43
N ILE A 151 -7.35 11.89 3.03
CA ILE A 151 -8.42 11.02 3.53
C ILE A 151 -8.95 10.10 2.42
N ARG A 152 -9.19 10.64 1.21
CA ARG A 152 -9.65 9.83 0.07
C ARG A 152 -8.63 8.77 -0.35
N PHE A 153 -7.34 9.03 -0.13
CA PHE A 153 -6.27 8.13 -0.52
C PHE A 153 -6.10 6.97 0.46
N HIS A 154 -5.94 7.26 1.75
CA HIS A 154 -5.63 6.24 2.78
C HIS A 154 -6.80 5.93 3.73
N GLY A 155 -7.91 6.67 3.66
CA GLY A 155 -9.11 6.41 4.47
C GLY A 155 -9.03 6.83 5.94
N VAL A 156 -7.90 7.31 6.44
CA VAL A 156 -7.75 7.78 7.83
C VAL A 156 -8.40 9.16 7.95
N THR A 157 -9.39 9.29 8.85
CA THR A 157 -10.16 10.52 9.06
C THR A 157 -9.74 11.25 10.34
N ASP A 158 -10.12 12.52 10.47
CA ASP A 158 -9.86 13.30 11.68
C ASP A 158 -10.47 12.65 12.93
N GLU A 159 -11.66 12.03 12.81
CA GLU A 159 -12.31 11.34 13.91
C GLU A 159 -11.51 10.13 14.39
N MET A 160 -10.88 9.40 13.47
CA MET A 160 -10.08 8.22 13.81
C MET A 160 -8.84 8.58 14.61
N VAL A 161 -8.22 9.72 14.32
CA VAL A 161 -6.98 10.17 14.97
C VAL A 161 -7.18 11.12 16.13
N ALA A 162 -8.43 11.58 16.40
CA ALA A 162 -8.71 12.60 17.39
C ALA A 162 -8.20 12.27 18.81
N HIS A 163 -8.20 10.98 19.16
CA HIS A 163 -7.76 10.48 20.46
C HIS A 163 -6.49 9.61 20.37
N ALA A 164 -5.86 9.55 19.19
CA ALA A 164 -4.60 8.84 19.02
C ALA A 164 -3.46 9.59 19.71
N PRO A 165 -2.41 8.87 20.13
CA PRO A 165 -1.18 9.48 20.62
C PRO A 165 -0.49 10.34 19.56
N GLY A 166 0.38 11.25 20.01
CA GLY A 166 1.23 12.03 19.12
C GLY A 166 2.40 11.21 18.56
N ILE A 167 3.05 11.77 17.55
CA ILE A 167 4.14 11.09 16.83
C ILE A 167 5.32 10.71 17.73
N GLU A 168 5.65 11.47 18.77
CA GLU A 168 6.76 11.19 19.68
C GLU A 168 6.57 9.86 20.43
N GLU A 169 5.37 9.62 20.95
CA GLU A 169 5.01 8.39 21.66
C GLU A 169 5.03 7.20 20.69
N ILE A 170 4.40 7.34 19.54
CA ILE A 170 4.33 6.27 18.56
C ILE A 170 5.70 5.89 17.99
N LEU A 171 6.60 6.85 17.77
CA LEU A 171 7.97 6.55 17.35
C LEU A 171 8.81 5.92 18.45
N HIS A 172 8.46 6.14 19.72
CA HIS A 172 9.09 5.40 20.82
C HIS A 172 8.69 3.92 20.77
N GLU A 173 7.37 3.63 20.71
CA GLU A 173 6.86 2.27 20.55
C GLU A 173 7.39 1.59 19.29
N PHE A 174 7.45 2.32 18.16
CA PHE A 174 7.98 1.79 16.91
C PHE A 174 9.45 1.43 17.01
N ALA A 175 10.26 2.26 17.67
CA ALA A 175 11.69 1.96 17.87
C ALA A 175 11.90 0.73 18.76
N GLU A 176 11.04 0.51 19.77
CA GLU A 176 11.05 -0.72 20.58
C GLU A 176 10.64 -1.94 19.73
N PHE A 177 9.59 -1.80 18.89
CA PHE A 177 9.19 -2.85 17.97
C PHE A 177 10.29 -3.16 16.96
N ALA A 178 10.92 -2.15 16.37
CA ALA A 178 11.99 -2.34 15.39
C ALA A 178 13.25 -3.01 15.99
N GLY A 179 13.60 -2.67 17.22
CA GLY A 179 14.82 -3.16 17.85
C GLY A 179 16.05 -2.89 16.99
N ASP A 180 16.88 -3.92 16.79
CA ASP A 180 18.09 -3.86 15.95
C ASP A 180 17.86 -4.37 14.51
N ALA A 181 16.62 -4.63 14.12
CA ALA A 181 16.29 -5.14 12.78
C ALA A 181 16.66 -4.16 11.67
N VAL A 182 16.92 -4.69 10.47
CA VAL A 182 17.04 -3.87 9.25
C VAL A 182 15.66 -3.32 8.88
N LEU A 183 15.53 -2.01 8.71
CA LEU A 183 14.30 -1.40 8.22
C LEU A 183 14.21 -1.53 6.70
N ILE A 184 13.07 -1.97 6.22
CA ILE A 184 12.73 -2.04 4.80
C ILE A 184 11.48 -1.22 4.54
N GLY A 185 11.44 -0.52 3.41
CA GLY A 185 10.25 0.11 2.88
C GLY A 185 10.33 0.22 1.37
N HIS A 186 9.24 0.62 0.76
CA HIS A 186 9.19 0.91 -0.67
C HIS A 186 9.29 2.41 -0.88
N ASN A 187 10.45 2.91 -1.29
CA ASN A 187 10.83 4.33 -1.21
C ASN A 187 10.93 4.81 0.26
N ILE A 188 11.55 3.98 1.11
CA ILE A 188 11.65 4.17 2.57
C ILE A 188 12.20 5.54 2.97
N VAL A 189 12.97 6.17 2.11
CA VAL A 189 13.53 7.49 2.40
C VAL A 189 12.44 8.54 2.60
N PHE A 190 11.29 8.37 1.94
CA PHE A 190 10.11 9.19 2.18
C PHE A 190 9.63 9.05 3.63
N ASP A 191 9.42 7.82 4.10
CA ASP A 191 8.95 7.52 5.45
C ASP A 191 9.95 8.00 6.52
N LEU A 192 11.23 7.72 6.30
CA LEU A 192 12.30 8.18 7.19
C LEU A 192 12.42 9.70 7.23
N ALA A 193 12.12 10.41 6.15
CA ALA A 193 12.13 11.87 6.14
C ALA A 193 11.08 12.47 7.09
N PHE A 194 9.94 11.81 7.27
CA PHE A 194 8.93 12.17 8.27
C PHE A 194 9.35 11.74 9.68
N MET A 195 9.70 10.47 9.86
CA MET A 195 10.03 9.90 11.16
C MET A 195 11.22 10.59 11.82
N ASN A 196 12.29 10.83 11.04
CA ASN A 196 13.55 11.40 11.54
C ASN A 196 13.46 12.88 11.95
N ARG A 197 12.36 13.56 11.64
CA ARG A 197 12.10 14.91 12.18
C ARG A 197 11.90 14.90 13.70
N THR A 198 11.27 13.84 14.20
CA THR A 198 10.96 13.70 15.62
C THR A 198 11.98 12.79 16.32
N ARG A 199 12.28 11.64 15.73
CA ARG A 199 13.22 10.67 16.28
C ARG A 199 14.04 10.07 15.15
N ARG A 200 15.36 10.28 15.21
CA ARG A 200 16.28 9.62 14.30
C ARG A 200 16.34 8.13 14.61
N LEU A 201 16.02 7.32 13.62
CA LEU A 201 16.16 5.87 13.68
C LEU A 201 17.58 5.49 13.24
N GLU A 202 18.23 4.68 14.06
CA GLU A 202 19.64 4.28 13.84
C GLU A 202 19.75 2.90 13.18
N ASN A 203 18.63 2.34 12.75
CA ASN A 203 18.59 1.04 12.11
C ASN A 203 19.21 1.08 10.71
N PRO A 204 19.89 0.02 10.27
CA PRO A 204 20.26 -0.15 8.86
C PRO A 204 19.02 -0.22 7.99
N THR A 205 19.14 0.22 6.73
CA THR A 205 17.97 0.32 5.84
C THR A 205 18.21 -0.31 4.48
N LEU A 206 17.16 -0.87 3.88
CA LEU A 206 17.09 -1.25 2.48
C LEU A 206 15.81 -0.68 1.86
N ASP A 207 15.89 -0.31 0.60
CA ASP A 207 14.77 0.25 -0.17
C ASP A 207 14.38 -0.69 -1.30
N THR A 208 13.18 -1.25 -1.25
CA THR A 208 12.71 -2.24 -2.24
C THR A 208 12.51 -1.64 -3.63
N MET A 209 12.17 -0.35 -3.74
CA MET A 209 12.08 0.32 -5.04
C MET A 209 13.47 0.45 -5.65
N LEU A 210 14.48 0.92 -4.88
CA LEU A 210 15.85 1.03 -5.35
C LEU A 210 16.46 -0.35 -5.67
N LEU A 211 16.19 -1.37 -4.83
CA LEU A 211 16.57 -2.75 -5.13
C LEU A 211 16.00 -3.22 -6.45
N SER A 212 14.71 -2.95 -6.70
CA SER A 212 14.07 -3.31 -7.96
C SER A 212 14.69 -2.57 -9.15
N ILE A 213 14.92 -1.26 -9.04
CA ILE A 213 15.57 -0.45 -10.09
C ILE A 213 17.00 -0.92 -10.36
N GLY A 214 17.73 -1.25 -9.31
CA GLY A 214 19.13 -1.64 -9.39
C GLY A 214 19.35 -3.06 -9.94
N ALA A 215 18.62 -4.02 -9.39
CA ALA A 215 18.72 -5.42 -9.76
C ALA A 215 18.06 -5.74 -11.11
N PHE A 216 17.03 -5.01 -11.49
CA PHE A 216 16.22 -5.29 -12.66
C PHE A 216 15.98 -4.05 -13.54
N PRO A 217 17.05 -3.44 -14.09
CA PRO A 217 16.97 -2.16 -14.79
C PRO A 217 16.10 -2.17 -16.05
N ASP A 218 15.85 -3.34 -16.63
CA ASP A 218 15.02 -3.48 -17.83
C ASP A 218 13.52 -3.60 -17.55
N ARG A 219 13.12 -3.67 -16.27
CA ARG A 219 11.70 -3.65 -15.89
C ARG A 219 11.08 -2.30 -16.18
N ARG A 220 9.84 -2.29 -16.68
CA ARG A 220 9.14 -1.06 -17.06
C ARG A 220 8.54 -0.29 -15.89
N GLY A 221 8.36 -0.92 -14.74
CA GLY A 221 7.78 -0.33 -13.54
C GLY A 221 8.36 -0.91 -12.27
N HIS A 222 8.39 -0.09 -11.23
CA HIS A 222 8.98 -0.42 -9.94
C HIS A 222 8.10 0.02 -8.76
N THR A 223 6.84 0.40 -9.03
CA THR A 223 5.85 0.69 -7.98
C THR A 223 5.37 -0.59 -7.32
N LEU A 224 4.69 -0.49 -6.17
CA LEU A 224 4.11 -1.66 -5.51
C LEU A 224 3.10 -2.38 -6.43
N GLU A 225 2.33 -1.62 -7.22
CA GLU A 225 1.39 -2.16 -8.20
C GLU A 225 2.11 -2.91 -9.32
N ASP A 226 3.18 -2.33 -9.87
CA ASP A 226 3.96 -2.96 -10.93
C ASP A 226 4.57 -4.28 -10.45
N LEU A 227 5.16 -4.28 -9.25
CA LEU A 227 5.79 -5.46 -8.67
C LEU A 227 4.75 -6.51 -8.25
N SER A 228 3.61 -6.09 -7.68
CA SER A 228 2.50 -6.98 -7.35
C SER A 228 1.98 -7.72 -8.59
N ALA A 229 1.75 -6.99 -9.68
CA ALA A 229 1.34 -7.59 -10.96
C ALA A 229 2.42 -8.54 -11.52
N LEU A 230 3.70 -8.19 -11.40
CA LEU A 230 4.81 -9.00 -11.89
C LEU A 230 4.95 -10.34 -11.16
N TYR A 231 4.78 -10.33 -9.82
CA TYR A 231 4.96 -11.51 -8.98
C TYR A 231 3.66 -12.26 -8.67
N ASP A 232 2.54 -11.81 -9.24
CA ASP A 232 1.18 -12.33 -8.95
C ASP A 232 0.89 -12.34 -7.43
N GLU A 233 1.37 -11.27 -6.74
CA GLU A 233 1.11 -11.10 -5.31
C GLU A 233 -0.22 -10.40 -5.09
N PRO A 234 -1.14 -10.98 -4.31
CA PRO A 234 -2.43 -10.36 -4.07
C PRO A 234 -2.30 -9.07 -3.27
N VAL A 235 -2.91 -8.02 -3.80
CA VAL A 235 -3.01 -6.72 -3.11
C VAL A 235 -4.18 -6.80 -2.12
N ARG A 236 -3.90 -6.57 -0.84
CA ARG A 236 -4.89 -6.53 0.24
C ARG A 236 -4.71 -5.24 1.01
N ASP A 237 -5.82 -4.63 1.44
CA ASP A 237 -5.81 -3.45 2.30
C ASP A 237 -4.86 -2.34 1.81
N ARG A 238 -4.83 -2.14 0.47
CA ARG A 238 -3.98 -1.14 -0.19
C ARG A 238 -4.32 0.26 0.31
N HIS A 239 -3.31 1.10 0.44
CA HIS A 239 -3.40 2.43 1.03
C HIS A 239 -3.80 2.41 2.52
N THR A 240 -3.41 1.35 3.22
CA THR A 240 -3.24 1.35 4.66
C THR A 240 -1.77 1.08 4.95
N ALA A 241 -1.20 1.74 5.94
CA ALA A 241 0.23 1.58 6.23
C ALA A 241 0.61 0.11 6.51
N LEU A 242 -0.25 -0.66 7.22
CA LEU A 242 0.01 -2.07 7.47
C LEU A 242 -0.12 -2.93 6.21
N GLY A 243 -1.13 -2.68 5.36
CA GLY A 243 -1.33 -3.42 4.11
C GLY A 243 -0.19 -3.22 3.13
N ASP A 244 0.33 -1.99 3.02
CA ASP A 244 1.45 -1.66 2.14
C ASP A 244 2.78 -2.18 2.69
N ALA A 245 2.99 -2.19 4.01
CA ALA A 245 4.12 -2.84 4.64
C ALA A 245 4.12 -4.37 4.42
N ASP A 246 2.96 -5.04 4.57
CA ASP A 246 2.83 -6.48 4.31
C ASP A 246 3.08 -6.83 2.84
N LEU A 247 2.49 -6.06 1.91
CA LEU A 247 2.75 -6.24 0.48
C LEU A 247 4.24 -6.04 0.16
N THR A 248 4.86 -4.98 0.69
CA THR A 248 6.29 -4.69 0.53
C THR A 248 7.15 -5.85 1.03
N ALA A 249 6.81 -6.43 2.19
CA ALA A 249 7.52 -7.58 2.76
C ALA A 249 7.45 -8.80 1.84
N ARG A 250 6.25 -9.14 1.36
CA ARG A 250 6.07 -10.26 0.42
C ARG A 250 6.81 -10.03 -0.89
N LEU A 251 6.75 -8.84 -1.45
CA LEU A 251 7.48 -8.49 -2.68
C LEU A 251 9.00 -8.54 -2.48
N PHE A 252 9.51 -8.09 -1.32
CA PHE A 252 10.93 -8.22 -0.98
C PHE A 252 11.37 -9.68 -0.99
N LEU A 253 10.61 -10.58 -0.37
CA LEU A 253 10.91 -12.02 -0.34
C LEU A 253 10.87 -12.65 -1.75
N ARG A 254 9.96 -12.20 -2.62
CA ARG A 254 9.94 -12.64 -4.03
C ARG A 254 11.19 -12.19 -4.78
N MET A 255 11.59 -10.93 -4.62
CA MET A 255 12.80 -10.40 -5.24
C MET A 255 14.05 -11.10 -4.69
N GLN A 256 14.11 -11.39 -3.39
CA GLN A 256 15.22 -12.08 -2.76
C GLN A 256 15.47 -13.46 -3.39
N GLY A 257 14.42 -14.19 -3.76
CA GLY A 257 14.55 -15.45 -4.48
C GLY A 257 15.24 -15.35 -5.86
N GLU A 258 15.32 -14.16 -6.46
CA GLU A 258 16.03 -13.91 -7.71
C GLU A 258 17.45 -13.33 -7.49
N PHE A 259 17.73 -12.74 -6.32
CA PHE A 259 18.97 -12.02 -6.03
C PHE A 259 20.21 -12.91 -6.13
N ASP A 260 20.12 -14.18 -5.74
CA ASP A 260 21.24 -15.14 -5.84
C ASP A 260 21.76 -15.27 -7.26
N ARG A 261 20.86 -15.25 -8.26
CA ARG A 261 21.23 -15.33 -9.69
C ARG A 261 21.93 -14.08 -10.18
N LEU A 262 21.72 -12.95 -9.48
CA LEU A 262 22.31 -11.65 -9.78
C LEU A 262 23.59 -11.38 -8.97
N GLY A 263 23.98 -12.31 -8.11
CA GLY A 263 25.13 -12.15 -7.21
C GLY A 263 24.88 -11.25 -5.99
N ILE A 264 23.61 -10.92 -5.70
CA ILE A 264 23.22 -10.12 -4.54
C ILE A 264 22.91 -11.09 -3.39
N ARG A 265 23.88 -11.36 -2.54
CA ARG A 265 23.77 -12.40 -1.51
C ARG A 265 23.87 -11.86 -0.10
N SER A 266 24.57 -10.74 0.07
CA SER A 266 24.81 -10.13 1.36
C SER A 266 24.07 -8.80 1.49
N PHE A 267 23.98 -8.32 2.74
CA PHE A 267 23.47 -6.98 3.02
C PHE A 267 24.28 -5.90 2.28
N GLY A 268 25.60 -6.03 2.25
CA GLY A 268 26.47 -5.11 1.52
C GLY A 268 26.23 -5.09 0.01
N ASP A 269 25.95 -6.26 -0.60
CA ASP A 269 25.59 -6.33 -2.02
C ASP A 269 24.28 -5.58 -2.26
N ALA A 270 23.25 -5.83 -1.46
CA ALA A 270 21.95 -5.19 -1.56
C ALA A 270 22.05 -3.66 -1.38
N GLN A 271 22.84 -3.20 -0.40
CA GLN A 271 23.08 -1.75 -0.21
C GLN A 271 23.79 -1.14 -1.41
N SER A 272 24.82 -1.80 -1.95
CA SER A 272 25.52 -1.31 -3.15
C SER A 272 24.58 -1.17 -4.34
N VAL A 273 23.65 -2.12 -4.52
CA VAL A 273 22.60 -2.03 -5.54
C VAL A 273 21.68 -0.84 -5.31
N CYS A 274 21.23 -0.59 -4.08
CA CYS A 274 20.44 0.59 -3.74
C CYS A 274 21.18 1.90 -4.04
N GLU A 275 22.46 2.00 -3.64
CA GLU A 275 23.27 3.20 -3.87
C GLU A 275 23.48 3.48 -5.35
N ASP A 276 23.77 2.44 -6.15
CA ASP A 276 23.94 2.57 -7.60
C ASP A 276 22.62 3.00 -8.27
N ALA A 277 21.51 2.43 -7.84
CA ALA A 277 20.19 2.84 -8.32
C ALA A 277 19.88 4.30 -7.98
N ALA A 278 20.15 4.70 -6.73
CA ALA A 278 19.95 6.06 -6.26
C ALA A 278 20.76 7.08 -7.08
N ARG A 279 22.04 6.78 -7.33
CA ARG A 279 22.92 7.61 -8.19
C ARG A 279 22.36 7.76 -9.60
N ARG A 280 21.88 6.67 -10.20
CA ARG A 280 21.28 6.70 -11.56
C ARG A 280 20.00 7.53 -11.60
N VAL A 281 19.11 7.36 -10.63
CA VAL A 281 17.87 8.14 -10.52
C VAL A 281 18.17 9.63 -10.36
N ALA A 282 19.11 9.99 -9.48
CA ALA A 282 19.52 11.38 -9.29
C ALA A 282 20.09 12.00 -10.56
N ALA A 283 20.97 11.29 -11.28
CA ALA A 283 21.55 11.75 -12.54
C ALA A 283 20.48 11.97 -13.64
N GLN A 284 19.51 11.06 -13.78
CA GLN A 284 18.44 11.20 -14.77
C GLN A 284 17.53 12.42 -14.52
N ARG A 285 17.33 12.80 -13.25
CA ARG A 285 16.53 13.99 -12.91
C ARG A 285 17.29 15.31 -13.13
N ALA A 286 18.60 15.31 -12.92
CA ALA A 286 19.43 16.49 -13.16
C ALA A 286 19.51 16.91 -14.66
N HIS A 287 19.14 16.00 -15.56
CA HIS A 287 19.14 16.23 -17.01
C HIS A 287 17.73 16.52 -17.60
N ARG A 288 16.69 16.58 -16.76
CA ARG A 288 15.33 17.01 -17.13
C ARG A 288 15.03 18.42 -16.63
#